data_64171206a39b4e78482d6d224492863a
#
_entry.id   64171206a39b4e78482d6d224492863a
#
_cell.length_a   1.000
_cell.length_b   1.000
_cell.length_c   1.000
_cell.angle_alpha   90.00
_cell.angle_beta   90.00
_cell.angle_gamma   90.00
#
_symmetry.space_group_name_H-M   'P 1'
#
loop_
_entity.id
_entity.type
_entity.pdbx_description
1 polymer ?
#
loop_
_entity_poly.entity_id
_entity_poly.type
_entity_poly.pdbx_seq_one_letter_code
_entity_poly.pdbx_strand_id
1 'polypeptide(L)'
;MNTSDQNVFTMDTAFQRRWQMKHIPNRFTGESLDEKTINHVAKHLPNSEISWGVFAQTVNKKMHTANLGFGGTEDKSLGVYFATDNDLDDAERFAEKVLKYLWDDAFKLGRKELFNDCSQGLSAVIEAYEDAKGDPLKKVLVPEVYNEMQKNMAEMAAEQAKTAEEKTSEEEAAESAAEDNPAQKPAGEE
;
A
#
# COMPACT_ATOMS: atom_id res chain seq x y z
N MET A 1 -14.18 -11.52 12.34
CA MET A 1 -15.05 -10.42 12.80
C MET A 1 -14.19 -9.16 12.79
N ASN A 2 -14.59 -8.13 12.08
CA ASN A 2 -13.90 -6.84 12.09
C ASN A 2 -14.34 -6.05 13.33
N THR A 3 -13.42 -5.76 14.23
CA THR A 3 -13.71 -5.05 15.49
C THR A 3 -13.60 -3.53 15.34
N SER A 4 -13.09 -3.03 14.22
CA SER A 4 -12.98 -1.60 13.97
C SER A 4 -14.32 -0.95 13.63
N ASP A 5 -15.31 -1.73 13.19
CA ASP A 5 -16.66 -1.25 12.87
C ASP A 5 -17.60 -1.33 14.08
N GLN A 6 -17.15 -0.77 15.19
CA GLN A 6 -17.90 -0.80 16.47
C GLN A 6 -19.09 0.17 16.53
N ASN A 7 -19.25 1.03 15.52
CA ASN A 7 -20.36 2.00 15.48
C ASN A 7 -21.72 1.35 15.23
N VAL A 8 -21.75 0.14 14.66
CA VAL A 8 -23.01 -0.59 14.40
C VAL A 8 -23.33 -1.55 15.54
N PHE A 9 -22.33 -2.22 16.10
CA PHE A 9 -22.47 -3.13 17.23
C PHE A 9 -21.28 -3.00 18.18
N THR A 10 -21.47 -2.28 19.28
CA THR A 10 -20.48 -2.28 20.37
C THR A 10 -20.41 -3.68 20.97
N MET A 11 -19.24 -4.31 20.86
CA MET A 11 -19.01 -5.57 21.57
C MET A 11 -18.98 -5.34 23.07
N ASP A 12 -19.87 -6.02 23.80
CA ASP A 12 -19.86 -6.01 25.27
C ASP A 12 -18.49 -6.43 25.82
N THR A 13 -18.04 -5.73 26.86
CA THR A 13 -16.79 -6.03 27.56
C THR A 13 -16.74 -7.45 28.11
N ALA A 14 -17.90 -8.02 28.48
CA ALA A 14 -18.00 -9.41 28.91
C ALA A 14 -17.72 -10.40 27.77
N PHE A 15 -18.05 -10.05 26.52
CA PHE A 15 -17.72 -10.85 25.34
C PHE A 15 -16.23 -10.76 25.03
N GLN A 16 -15.65 -9.56 25.06
CA GLN A 16 -14.21 -9.36 24.78
C GLN A 16 -13.31 -10.13 25.74
N ARG A 17 -13.68 -10.24 27.05
CA ARG A 17 -12.94 -11.00 28.07
C ARG A 17 -12.88 -12.50 27.82
N ARG A 18 -13.80 -13.05 27.02
CA ARG A 18 -13.88 -14.49 26.73
C ARG A 18 -13.04 -14.90 25.52
N TRP A 19 -12.50 -13.93 24.76
CA TRP A 19 -11.76 -14.19 23.53
C TRP A 19 -10.34 -13.63 23.62
N GLN A 20 -9.40 -14.37 23.06
CA GLN A 20 -8.06 -13.86 22.87
C GLN A 20 -8.06 -12.95 21.64
N MET A 21 -7.92 -11.65 21.87
CA MET A 21 -7.87 -10.65 20.80
C MET A 21 -6.46 -10.60 20.24
N LYS A 22 -6.33 -10.64 18.91
CA LYS A 22 -5.07 -10.49 18.19
C LYS A 22 -5.15 -9.27 17.30
N HIS A 23 -4.26 -8.31 17.50
CA HIS A 23 -4.10 -7.18 16.59
C HIS A 23 -3.42 -7.67 15.30
N ILE A 24 -4.03 -7.37 14.14
CA ILE A 24 -3.46 -7.63 12.82
C ILE A 24 -3.06 -6.27 12.24
N PRO A 25 -1.77 -5.93 12.22
CA PRO A 25 -1.32 -4.65 11.69
C PRO A 25 -1.52 -4.58 10.18
N ASN A 26 -1.91 -3.39 9.70
CA ASN A 26 -2.00 -3.09 8.27
C ASN A 26 -0.62 -2.78 7.70
N ARG A 27 0.09 -3.80 7.18
CA ARG A 27 1.47 -3.69 6.70
C ARG A 27 1.53 -3.82 5.19
N PHE A 28 2.16 -2.83 4.55
CA PHE A 28 2.43 -2.79 3.10
C PHE A 28 3.89 -3.13 2.76
N THR A 29 4.78 -3.13 3.76
CA THR A 29 6.21 -3.41 3.62
C THR A 29 6.69 -4.27 4.78
N GLY A 30 7.81 -4.97 4.61
CA GLY A 30 8.49 -5.76 5.65
C GLY A 30 8.79 -7.19 5.22
N GLU A 31 9.79 -7.78 5.83
CA GLU A 31 10.31 -9.14 5.53
C GLU A 31 9.29 -10.27 5.80
N SER A 32 8.23 -9.99 6.56
CA SER A 32 7.23 -11.00 6.93
C SER A 32 6.05 -11.10 5.94
N LEU A 33 6.10 -10.36 4.81
CA LEU A 33 5.07 -10.44 3.78
C LEU A 33 5.33 -11.65 2.87
N ASP A 34 4.25 -12.35 2.53
CA ASP A 34 4.31 -13.40 1.51
C ASP A 34 4.45 -12.80 0.10
N GLU A 35 4.96 -13.61 -0.83
CA GLU A 35 5.19 -13.20 -2.22
C GLU A 35 3.92 -12.67 -2.89
N LYS A 36 2.77 -13.25 -2.60
CA LYS A 36 1.50 -12.80 -3.14
C LYS A 36 1.17 -11.38 -2.69
N THR A 37 1.38 -11.07 -1.41
CA THR A 37 1.16 -9.74 -0.85
C THR A 37 2.14 -8.74 -1.43
N ILE A 38 3.42 -9.11 -1.57
CA ILE A 38 4.45 -8.26 -2.20
C ILE A 38 4.05 -7.90 -3.62
N ASN A 39 3.68 -8.88 -4.44
CA ASN A 39 3.25 -8.66 -5.82
C ASN A 39 1.99 -7.79 -5.91
N HIS A 40 1.05 -7.99 -5.00
CA HIS A 40 -0.18 -7.19 -4.96
C HIS A 40 0.09 -5.71 -4.61
N VAL A 41 0.91 -5.42 -3.60
CA VAL A 41 1.24 -4.03 -3.21
C VAL A 41 2.14 -3.34 -4.24
N ALA A 42 2.95 -4.09 -4.99
CA ALA A 42 3.78 -3.57 -6.07
C ALA A 42 2.99 -3.28 -7.36
N LYS A 43 1.77 -3.78 -7.49
CA LYS A 43 0.95 -3.57 -8.68
C LYS A 43 0.63 -2.10 -8.88
N HIS A 44 0.83 -1.61 -10.10
CA HIS A 44 0.57 -0.23 -10.45
C HIS A 44 -0.94 0.05 -10.55
N LEU A 45 -1.32 1.27 -10.25
CA LEU A 45 -2.68 1.74 -10.43
C LEU A 45 -2.99 1.94 -11.93
N PRO A 46 -4.25 1.87 -12.34
CA PRO A 46 -4.63 2.05 -13.73
C PRO A 46 -4.14 3.40 -14.27
N ASN A 47 -3.42 3.35 -15.39
CA ASN A 47 -2.87 4.52 -16.09
C ASN A 47 -1.90 5.38 -15.23
N SER A 48 -1.26 4.83 -14.20
CA SER A 48 -0.32 5.52 -13.32
C SER A 48 0.92 4.67 -13.06
N GLU A 49 2.06 5.33 -12.83
CA GLU A 49 3.29 4.69 -12.36
C GLU A 49 3.28 4.42 -10.84
N ILE A 50 2.29 4.95 -10.13
CA ILE A 50 2.18 4.79 -8.67
C ILE A 50 1.66 3.38 -8.36
N SER A 51 2.36 2.65 -7.47
CA SER A 51 1.91 1.34 -7.00
C SER A 51 0.79 1.45 -5.96
N TRP A 52 -0.03 0.40 -5.85
CA TRP A 52 -1.09 0.31 -4.85
C TRP A 52 -0.58 0.54 -3.42
N GLY A 53 0.55 -0.08 -3.07
CA GLY A 53 1.14 0.06 -1.74
C GLY A 53 1.52 1.50 -1.41
N VAL A 54 2.18 2.21 -2.34
CA VAL A 54 2.56 3.62 -2.16
C VAL A 54 1.32 4.51 -2.05
N PHE A 55 0.34 4.30 -2.92
CA PHE A 55 -0.92 5.03 -2.87
C PHE A 55 -1.61 4.86 -1.51
N ALA A 56 -1.86 3.61 -1.11
CA ALA A 56 -2.59 3.32 0.12
C ALA A 56 -1.86 3.82 1.37
N GLN A 57 -0.53 3.65 1.46
CA GLN A 57 0.26 4.17 2.58
C GLN A 57 0.24 5.69 2.66
N THR A 58 0.40 6.38 1.52
CA THR A 58 0.41 7.85 1.48
C THR A 58 -0.96 8.42 1.85
N VAL A 59 -2.04 7.81 1.33
CA VAL A 59 -3.42 8.19 1.69
C VAL A 59 -3.70 7.93 3.16
N ASN A 60 -3.32 6.77 3.70
CA ASN A 60 -3.48 6.47 5.12
C ASN A 60 -2.71 7.47 6.00
N LYS A 61 -1.46 7.79 5.66
CA LYS A 61 -0.67 8.80 6.35
C LYS A 61 -1.34 10.18 6.32
N LYS A 62 -1.82 10.59 5.15
CA LYS A 62 -2.58 11.85 5.00
C LYS A 62 -3.84 11.85 5.84
N MET A 63 -4.57 10.74 5.90
CA MET A 63 -5.78 10.56 6.72
C MET A 63 -5.49 10.74 8.22
N HIS A 64 -4.37 10.18 8.71
CA HIS A 64 -3.96 10.31 10.10
C HIS A 64 -3.46 11.71 10.47
N THR A 65 -2.88 12.44 9.51
CA THR A 65 -2.35 13.80 9.73
C THR A 65 -3.38 14.89 9.48
N ALA A 66 -4.36 14.65 8.61
CA ALA A 66 -5.45 15.55 8.36
C ALA A 66 -6.38 15.62 9.58
N ASN A 67 -6.69 16.85 10.02
CA ASN A 67 -7.62 17.05 11.13
C ASN A 67 -9.07 16.86 10.64
N LEU A 68 -9.48 15.61 10.48
CA LEU A 68 -10.79 15.22 9.91
C LEU A 68 -11.94 15.30 10.94
N GLY A 69 -11.68 15.87 12.14
CA GLY A 69 -12.71 16.13 13.14
C GLY A 69 -13.22 14.91 13.93
N PHE A 70 -12.69 13.71 13.67
CA PHE A 70 -13.04 12.49 14.40
C PHE A 70 -11.80 11.82 14.99
N GLY A 71 -11.84 11.47 16.26
CA GLY A 71 -10.87 10.59 16.89
C GLY A 71 -11.05 9.18 16.34
N GLY A 72 -10.04 8.67 15.65
CA GLY A 72 -10.02 7.30 15.13
C GLY A 72 -10.16 7.24 13.60
N THR A 73 -9.05 7.38 12.92
CA THR A 73 -8.97 7.21 11.45
C THR A 73 -8.41 5.83 11.07
N GLU A 74 -8.01 5.02 12.07
CA GLU A 74 -7.42 3.71 11.84
C GLU A 74 -8.43 2.72 11.22
N ASP A 75 -9.70 2.79 11.65
CA ASP A 75 -10.81 1.99 11.13
C ASP A 75 -11.16 2.28 9.67
N LYS A 76 -10.81 3.49 9.19
CA LYS A 76 -11.02 3.93 7.81
C LYS A 76 -9.80 3.77 6.93
N SER A 77 -8.69 3.30 7.47
CA SER A 77 -7.46 3.10 6.70
C SER A 77 -7.65 2.05 5.61
N LEU A 78 -7.09 2.34 4.42
CA LEU A 78 -7.04 1.37 3.33
C LEU A 78 -6.19 0.17 3.77
N GLY A 79 -6.77 -1.03 3.71
CA GLY A 79 -6.05 -2.27 3.93
C GLY A 79 -5.33 -2.72 2.66
N VAL A 80 -4.35 -3.63 2.81
CA VAL A 80 -3.59 -4.18 1.68
C VAL A 80 -4.50 -4.72 0.58
N TYR A 81 -5.52 -5.47 0.94
CA TYR A 81 -6.49 -6.08 0.02
C TYR A 81 -7.81 -5.32 -0.08
N PHE A 82 -7.83 -4.02 0.22
CA PHE A 82 -9.01 -3.19 0.02
C PHE A 82 -9.42 -3.13 -1.45
N ALA A 83 -8.44 -2.93 -2.34
CA ALA A 83 -8.60 -3.13 -3.78
C ALA A 83 -8.13 -4.53 -4.15
N THR A 84 -8.87 -5.23 -5.02
CA THR A 84 -8.46 -6.50 -5.62
C THR A 84 -7.64 -6.27 -6.87
N ASP A 85 -6.98 -7.31 -7.39
CA ASP A 85 -6.22 -7.20 -8.65
C ASP A 85 -7.08 -6.72 -9.81
N ASN A 86 -8.34 -7.15 -9.87
CA ASN A 86 -9.30 -6.71 -10.88
C ASN A 86 -9.66 -5.22 -10.75
N ASP A 87 -9.68 -4.69 -9.53
CA ASP A 87 -9.94 -3.27 -9.29
C ASP A 87 -8.71 -2.43 -9.68
N LEU A 88 -7.50 -3.01 -9.58
CA LEU A 88 -6.25 -2.35 -9.96
C LEU A 88 -5.94 -2.44 -11.46
N ASP A 89 -6.63 -3.32 -12.20
CA ASP A 89 -6.47 -3.45 -13.65
C ASP A 89 -7.42 -2.55 -14.45
N ASP A 90 -8.45 -1.99 -13.80
CA ASP A 90 -9.55 -1.29 -14.43
C ASP A 90 -9.77 0.09 -13.80
N ALA A 91 -9.68 1.15 -14.61
CA ALA A 91 -9.77 2.53 -14.14
C ALA A 91 -11.16 2.87 -13.56
N GLU A 92 -12.24 2.38 -14.20
CA GLU A 92 -13.61 2.59 -13.75
C GLU A 92 -13.84 1.91 -12.39
N ARG A 93 -13.43 0.64 -12.26
CA ARG A 93 -13.54 -0.10 -10.99
C ARG A 93 -12.73 0.53 -9.87
N PHE A 94 -11.51 0.97 -10.16
CA PHE A 94 -10.70 1.67 -9.18
C PHE A 94 -11.37 2.96 -8.72
N ALA A 95 -11.87 3.77 -9.64
CA ALA A 95 -12.54 5.02 -9.33
C ALA A 95 -13.83 4.78 -8.53
N GLU A 96 -14.70 3.87 -8.98
CA GLU A 96 -15.97 3.58 -8.34
C GLU A 96 -15.84 2.91 -6.96
N LYS A 97 -14.75 2.20 -6.72
CA LYS A 97 -14.52 1.55 -5.43
C LYS A 97 -13.62 2.37 -4.51
N VAL A 98 -12.41 2.70 -4.96
CA VAL A 98 -11.41 3.31 -4.09
C VAL A 98 -11.63 4.81 -3.94
N LEU A 99 -11.73 5.56 -5.05
CA LEU A 99 -11.93 7.01 -4.97
C LEU A 99 -13.29 7.35 -4.36
N LYS A 100 -14.32 6.58 -4.69
CA LYS A 100 -15.65 6.73 -4.07
C LYS A 100 -15.61 6.50 -2.56
N TYR A 101 -14.94 5.45 -2.08
CA TYR A 101 -14.77 5.20 -0.64
C TYR A 101 -14.05 6.37 0.05
N LEU A 102 -12.96 6.83 -0.55
CA LEU A 102 -12.21 7.97 -0.01
C LEU A 102 -13.06 9.24 0.03
N TRP A 103 -13.91 9.47 -0.96
CA TRP A 103 -14.79 10.62 -1.02
C TRP A 103 -15.95 10.56 -0.03
N ASP A 104 -16.67 9.43 0.03
CA ASP A 104 -17.93 9.30 0.77
C ASP A 104 -17.72 9.01 2.26
N ASP A 105 -16.60 8.34 2.61
CA ASP A 105 -16.37 7.86 3.97
C ASP A 105 -15.07 8.39 4.58
N ALA A 106 -13.91 8.06 4.02
CA ALA A 106 -12.64 8.35 4.66
C ALA A 106 -12.36 9.85 4.77
N PHE A 107 -12.58 10.63 3.72
CA PHE A 107 -12.39 12.09 3.67
C PHE A 107 -13.69 12.87 3.60
N LYS A 108 -14.80 12.30 4.02
CA LYS A 108 -16.13 12.95 3.96
C LYS A 108 -16.15 14.38 4.49
N LEU A 109 -15.44 14.67 5.56
CA LEU A 109 -15.35 16.00 6.18
C LEU A 109 -14.12 16.81 5.75
N GLY A 110 -13.19 16.19 5.05
CA GLY A 110 -11.93 16.80 4.64
C GLY A 110 -11.55 16.52 3.18
N ARG A 111 -12.52 16.51 2.25
CA ARG A 111 -12.28 16.17 0.85
C ARG A 111 -11.17 16.99 0.20
N LYS A 112 -11.06 18.26 0.55
CA LYS A 112 -10.03 19.18 0.06
C LYS A 112 -8.61 18.82 0.52
N GLU A 113 -8.47 17.99 1.54
CA GLU A 113 -7.17 17.50 1.99
C GLU A 113 -6.58 16.42 1.04
N LEU A 114 -7.44 15.77 0.26
CA LEU A 114 -7.04 14.72 -0.66
C LEU A 114 -7.31 15.08 -2.13
N PHE A 115 -8.49 15.64 -2.43
CA PHE A 115 -8.94 15.88 -3.80
C PHE A 115 -8.71 17.33 -4.21
N ASN A 116 -8.17 17.53 -5.42
CA ASN A 116 -7.78 18.83 -5.96
C ASN A 116 -8.98 19.74 -6.20
N ASP A 117 -10.05 19.23 -6.83
CA ASP A 117 -11.30 19.96 -7.05
C ASP A 117 -12.49 19.16 -6.53
N CYS A 118 -13.13 19.72 -5.50
CA CYS A 118 -14.31 19.14 -4.88
C CYS A 118 -15.61 19.89 -5.25
N SER A 119 -15.54 20.90 -6.11
CA SER A 119 -16.67 21.79 -6.38
C SER A 119 -17.80 21.13 -7.15
N GLN A 120 -17.49 20.19 -8.03
CA GLN A 120 -18.45 19.53 -8.92
C GLN A 120 -18.91 18.14 -8.41
N GLY A 121 -18.42 17.71 -7.26
CA GLY A 121 -18.82 16.46 -6.64
C GLY A 121 -18.05 15.21 -7.13
N LEU A 122 -18.47 14.04 -6.65
CA LEU A 122 -17.80 12.77 -6.91
C LEU A 122 -17.76 12.40 -8.41
N SER A 123 -18.85 12.65 -9.14
CA SER A 123 -18.91 12.30 -10.58
C SER A 123 -17.81 12.98 -11.38
N ALA A 124 -17.52 14.25 -11.08
CA ALA A 124 -16.45 14.97 -11.75
C ALA A 124 -15.05 14.43 -11.40
N VAL A 125 -14.88 13.91 -10.18
CA VAL A 125 -13.62 13.25 -9.77
C VAL A 125 -13.43 11.93 -10.54
N ILE A 126 -14.49 11.15 -10.68
CA ILE A 126 -14.48 9.89 -11.43
C ILE A 126 -14.19 10.17 -12.92
N GLU A 127 -14.94 11.05 -13.56
CA GLU A 127 -14.71 11.45 -14.95
C GLU A 127 -13.30 12.00 -15.17
N ALA A 128 -12.80 12.81 -14.21
CA ALA A 128 -11.45 13.35 -14.29
C ALA A 128 -10.38 12.26 -14.20
N TYR A 129 -10.63 11.17 -13.47
CA TYR A 129 -9.75 10.02 -13.37
C TYR A 129 -9.76 9.19 -14.66
N GLU A 130 -10.93 8.87 -15.17
CA GLU A 130 -11.12 8.03 -16.38
C GLU A 130 -10.65 8.71 -17.67
N ASP A 131 -10.95 10.00 -17.84
CA ASP A 131 -10.64 10.77 -19.04
C ASP A 131 -9.24 11.40 -19.00
N ALA A 132 -8.41 11.10 -18.02
CA ALA A 132 -7.11 11.74 -17.89
C ALA A 132 -6.17 11.35 -19.05
N LYS A 133 -5.63 12.38 -19.73
CA LYS A 133 -4.50 12.22 -20.63
C LYS A 133 -3.20 12.29 -19.83
N GLY A 134 -2.63 11.14 -19.49
CA GLY A 134 -1.47 11.02 -18.60
C GLY A 134 -1.86 10.46 -17.24
N ASP A 135 -1.05 10.69 -16.20
CA ASP A 135 -1.32 10.15 -14.87
C ASP A 135 -2.60 10.75 -14.26
N PRO A 136 -3.66 9.94 -14.06
CA PRO A 136 -4.94 10.40 -13.56
C PRO A 136 -4.87 10.91 -12.12
N LEU A 137 -3.97 10.36 -11.30
CA LEU A 137 -3.80 10.78 -9.90
C LEU A 137 -3.34 12.24 -9.80
N LYS A 138 -2.48 12.68 -10.72
CA LYS A 138 -2.02 14.07 -10.79
C LYS A 138 -3.17 15.06 -11.02
N LYS A 139 -4.22 14.63 -11.70
CA LYS A 139 -5.40 15.47 -11.99
C LYS A 139 -6.37 15.49 -10.82
N VAL A 140 -6.55 14.35 -10.17
CA VAL A 140 -7.58 14.14 -9.14
C VAL A 140 -7.12 14.52 -7.75
N LEU A 141 -5.85 14.26 -7.41
CA LEU A 141 -5.31 14.51 -6.06
C LEU A 141 -4.71 15.92 -5.94
N VAL A 142 -4.68 16.44 -4.71
CA VAL A 142 -3.94 17.66 -4.41
C VAL A 142 -2.45 17.46 -4.72
N PRO A 143 -1.75 18.49 -5.26
CA PRO A 143 -0.36 18.36 -5.68
C PRO A 143 0.59 17.86 -4.58
N GLU A 144 0.35 18.24 -3.33
CA GLU A 144 1.17 17.82 -2.19
C GLU A 144 1.15 16.30 -2.01
N VAL A 145 -0.03 15.69 -2.06
CA VAL A 145 -0.20 14.23 -1.90
C VAL A 145 0.39 13.48 -3.09
N TYR A 146 0.17 13.97 -4.30
CA TYR A 146 0.75 13.37 -5.50
C TYR A 146 2.28 13.42 -5.50
N ASN A 147 2.87 14.56 -5.13
CA ASN A 147 4.32 14.71 -5.04
C ASN A 147 4.92 13.82 -3.94
N GLU A 148 4.22 13.64 -2.81
CA GLU A 148 4.63 12.71 -1.76
C GLU A 148 4.61 11.26 -2.26
N MET A 149 3.61 10.86 -3.04
CA MET A 149 3.56 9.54 -3.68
C MET A 149 4.75 9.32 -4.62
N GLN A 150 5.07 10.30 -5.46
CA GLN A 150 6.23 10.20 -6.36
C GLN A 150 7.54 10.07 -5.61
N LYS A 151 7.71 10.83 -4.53
CA LYS A 151 8.88 10.73 -3.66
C LYS A 151 9.00 9.34 -3.03
N ASN A 152 7.92 8.82 -2.46
CA ASN A 152 7.88 7.50 -1.85
C ASN A 152 8.17 6.38 -2.88
N MET A 153 7.68 6.52 -4.13
CA MET A 153 8.04 5.61 -5.22
C MET A 153 9.54 5.62 -5.53
N ALA A 154 10.15 6.80 -5.60
CA ALA A 154 11.57 6.92 -5.86
C ALA A 154 12.42 6.34 -4.72
N GLU A 155 12.02 6.56 -3.47
CA GLU A 155 12.69 6.00 -2.29
C GLU A 155 12.58 4.46 -2.27
N MET A 156 11.41 3.89 -2.55
CA MET A 156 11.23 2.44 -2.64
C MET A 156 12.06 1.82 -3.78
N ALA A 157 12.11 2.45 -4.93
CA ALA A 157 12.91 1.98 -6.05
C ALA A 157 14.42 2.01 -5.72
N ALA A 158 14.89 3.05 -5.02
CA ALA A 158 16.28 3.15 -4.58
C ALA A 158 16.65 2.10 -3.52
N GLU A 159 15.72 1.78 -2.62
CA GLU A 159 15.91 0.75 -1.59
C GLU A 159 15.94 -0.66 -2.21
N GLN A 160 15.05 -0.94 -3.16
CA GLN A 160 15.05 -2.20 -3.89
C GLN A 160 16.32 -2.40 -4.72
N ALA A 161 16.85 -1.34 -5.36
CA ALA A 161 18.10 -1.40 -6.09
C ALA A 161 19.29 -1.75 -5.17
N LYS A 162 19.38 -1.12 -3.99
CA LYS A 162 20.42 -1.43 -3.01
C LYS A 162 20.36 -2.87 -2.51
N THR A 163 19.14 -3.36 -2.19
CA THR A 163 18.94 -4.73 -1.72
C THR A 163 19.28 -5.76 -2.80
N ALA A 164 19.04 -5.45 -4.07
CA ALA A 164 19.44 -6.30 -5.19
C ALA A 164 20.96 -6.34 -5.37
N GLU A 165 21.66 -5.20 -5.25
CA GLU A 165 23.12 -5.12 -5.32
C GLU A 165 23.78 -5.89 -4.15
N GLU A 166 23.23 -5.77 -2.92
CA GLU A 166 23.73 -6.51 -1.75
C GLU A 166 23.59 -8.02 -1.93
N LYS A 167 22.44 -8.52 -2.42
CA LYS A 167 22.25 -9.94 -2.69
C LYS A 167 23.18 -10.49 -3.76
N THR A 168 23.39 -9.74 -4.83
CA THR A 168 24.31 -10.14 -5.90
C THR A 168 25.76 -10.22 -5.38
N SER A 169 26.17 -9.29 -4.54
CA SER A 169 27.51 -9.31 -3.94
C SER A 169 27.70 -10.45 -2.92
N GLU A 170 26.66 -10.84 -2.18
CA GLU A 170 26.70 -11.99 -1.28
C GLU A 170 26.73 -13.33 -2.05
N GLU A 171 25.99 -13.46 -3.16
CA GLU A 171 26.03 -14.64 -4.03
C GLU A 171 27.40 -14.78 -4.70
N GLU A 172 27.99 -13.72 -5.25
CA GLU A 172 29.34 -13.74 -5.82
C GLU A 172 30.42 -14.11 -4.78
N ALA A 173 30.29 -13.58 -3.55
CA ALA A 173 31.21 -13.92 -2.46
C ALA A 173 31.08 -15.38 -2.01
N ALA A 174 29.86 -15.93 -2.01
CA ALA A 174 29.61 -17.33 -1.67
C ALA A 174 30.12 -18.29 -2.76
N GLU A 175 29.99 -17.93 -4.03
CA GLU A 175 30.48 -18.73 -5.17
C GLU A 175 32.02 -18.76 -5.21
N SER A 176 32.69 -17.62 -4.96
CA SER A 176 34.15 -17.55 -4.88
C SER A 176 34.73 -18.33 -3.68
N ALA A 177 34.01 -18.43 -2.57
CA ALA A 177 34.41 -19.22 -1.42
C ALA A 177 34.24 -20.74 -1.62
N ALA A 178 33.37 -21.15 -2.54
CA ALA A 178 33.14 -22.54 -2.89
C ALA A 178 34.21 -23.10 -3.84
N GLU A 179 34.82 -22.27 -4.68
CA GLU A 179 35.88 -22.68 -5.61
C GLU A 179 37.26 -22.87 -4.95
N ASP A 180 37.51 -22.29 -3.75
CA ASP A 180 38.82 -22.35 -3.09
C ASP A 180 38.96 -23.51 -2.09
N ASN A 181 38.18 -24.60 -2.23
CA ASN A 181 38.34 -25.80 -1.41
C ASN A 181 38.86 -27.00 -2.26
N PRO A 182 40.19 -27.16 -2.43
CA PRO A 182 40.75 -28.29 -3.15
C PRO A 182 40.53 -29.60 -2.35
N ALA A 183 39.80 -30.52 -2.95
CA ALA A 183 39.50 -31.83 -2.44
C ALA A 183 40.77 -32.51 -1.83
N GLN A 184 40.73 -32.79 -0.54
CA GLN A 184 41.65 -33.75 0.09
C GLN A 184 41.36 -35.15 -0.43
N LYS A 185 42.31 -35.69 -1.22
CA LYS A 185 42.38 -37.08 -1.64
C LYS A 185 42.51 -37.98 -0.40
N PRO A 186 41.73 -39.04 -0.25
CA PRO A 186 42.01 -40.03 0.81
C PRO A 186 43.27 -40.81 0.42
N ALA A 187 44.25 -40.82 1.33
CA ALA A 187 45.43 -41.70 1.26
C ALA A 187 44.99 -43.16 1.44
N GLY A 188 45.42 -44.04 0.56
CA GLY A 188 45.17 -45.45 0.64
C GLY A 188 45.89 -46.08 1.84
N GLU A 189 45.26 -47.08 2.40
CA GLU A 189 45.86 -48.08 3.29
C GLU A 189 46.24 -49.30 2.45
N GLU A 190 47.46 -49.75 2.63
CA GLU A 190 47.93 -51.11 2.38
C GLU A 190 47.45 -52.10 3.45
#